data_80939cbc36772db37dcb5e4d14063421
#
_entry.id   80939cbc36772db37dcb5e4d14063421
#
_cell.length_a   1.000
_cell.length_b   1.000
_cell.length_c   1.000
_cell.angle_alpha   90.00
_cell.angle_beta   90.00
_cell.angle_gamma   90.00
#
_symmetry.space_group_name_H-M   'P 1'
#
loop_
_entity.id
_entity.type
_entity.pdbx_description
1 polymer ?
#
loop_
_entity_poly.entity_id
_entity_poly.type
_entity_poly.pdbx_seq_one_letter_code
_entity_poly.pdbx_strand_id
1 'polypeptide(L)'
;CAFLFMTLLMVLTIGFKPSEGDWVQESLSNVFTPMTRFFIASMIAYLISQYFDVWFFSYLKKITSEKYLWLRNNLSTIVSSLVDNTVFSIFAWILLNPEPVSMYNVIMIYIFGTYLLRILIALLDTPFIYIAKFFIKKTDV
;
A
#
# COMPACT_ATOMS: atom_id res chain seq x y z
N CYS A 1 -0.39 1.52 14.23
CA CYS A 1 -1.05 2.30 15.30
C CYS A 1 -1.34 3.76 14.88
N ALA A 2 -0.35 4.53 14.37
CA ALA A 2 -0.56 5.94 13.99
C ALA A 2 -1.71 6.14 12.99
N PHE A 3 -1.78 5.29 12.01
CA PHE A 3 -2.82 5.34 10.99
C PHE A 3 -4.23 5.09 11.54
N LEU A 4 -4.42 4.11 12.41
CA LEU A 4 -5.71 3.87 13.06
C LEU A 4 -6.16 5.07 13.90
N PHE A 5 -5.21 5.69 14.61
CA PHE A 5 -5.47 6.88 15.39
C PHE A 5 -5.90 8.07 14.52
N MET A 6 -5.21 8.29 13.40
CA MET A 6 -5.59 9.34 12.43
C MET A 6 -6.98 9.12 11.84
N THR A 7 -7.31 7.88 11.47
CA THR A 7 -8.65 7.55 10.96
C THR A 7 -9.71 7.79 12.02
N LEU A 8 -9.45 7.40 13.25
CA LEU A 8 -10.36 7.64 14.37
C LEU A 8 -10.61 9.13 14.57
N LEU A 9 -9.54 9.95 14.56
CA LEU A 9 -9.67 11.41 14.67
C LEU A 9 -10.48 12.01 13.51
N MET A 10 -10.26 11.56 12.27
CA MET A 10 -11.04 12.02 11.11
C MET A 10 -12.52 11.69 11.25
N VAL A 11 -12.86 10.48 11.67
CA VAL A 11 -14.25 10.05 11.88
C VAL A 11 -14.90 10.84 13.01
N LEU A 12 -14.20 11.05 14.12
CA LEU A 12 -14.69 11.86 15.24
C LEU A 12 -14.93 13.31 14.81
N THR A 13 -14.00 13.91 14.05
CA THR A 13 -14.12 15.31 13.58
C THR A 13 -15.35 15.50 12.71
N ILE A 14 -15.65 14.56 11.80
CA ILE A 14 -16.86 14.63 10.94
C ILE A 14 -18.13 14.38 11.77
N GLY A 15 -18.05 13.57 12.82
CA GLY A 15 -19.18 13.18 13.65
C GLY A 15 -19.68 14.28 14.60
N PHE A 16 -18.93 15.36 14.81
CA PHE A 16 -19.38 16.49 15.62
C PHE A 16 -20.47 17.29 14.90
N LYS A 17 -21.51 17.68 15.63
CA LYS A 17 -22.58 18.52 15.10
C LYS A 17 -22.05 19.93 14.84
N PRO A 18 -22.13 20.46 13.61
CA PRO A 18 -21.65 21.80 13.30
C PRO A 18 -22.44 22.87 14.03
N SER A 19 -21.79 23.98 14.39
CA SER A 19 -22.43 25.17 14.91
C SER A 19 -23.11 25.94 13.79
N GLU A 20 -24.13 26.77 14.11
CA GLU A 20 -24.89 27.55 13.11
C GLU A 20 -24.05 28.56 12.28
N GLY A 21 -22.80 28.79 12.62
CA GLY A 21 -21.85 29.64 11.89
C GLY A 21 -20.69 28.89 11.27
N ASP A 22 -20.71 27.56 11.26
CA ASP A 22 -19.57 26.75 10.81
C ASP A 22 -19.56 26.55 9.29
N TRP A 23 -18.87 27.44 8.60
CA TRP A 23 -18.65 27.38 7.14
C TRP A 23 -17.57 26.36 6.73
N VAL A 24 -16.83 25.81 7.70
CA VAL A 24 -15.69 24.89 7.44
C VAL A 24 -16.14 23.43 7.38
N GLN A 25 -17.23 23.07 8.04
CA GLN A 25 -17.70 21.69 8.17
C GLN A 25 -17.93 21.01 6.81
N GLU A 26 -18.49 21.71 5.85
CA GLU A 26 -18.71 21.16 4.50
C GLU A 26 -17.38 20.84 3.80
N SER A 27 -16.40 21.74 3.89
CA SER A 27 -15.07 21.55 3.34
C SER A 27 -14.32 20.40 4.01
N LEU A 28 -14.42 20.29 5.33
CA LEU A 28 -13.84 19.17 6.09
C LEU A 28 -14.47 17.83 5.71
N SER A 29 -15.78 17.79 5.61
CA SER A 29 -16.51 16.59 5.21
C SER A 29 -16.12 16.14 3.80
N ASN A 30 -15.98 17.06 2.85
CA ASN A 30 -15.58 16.77 1.47
C ASN A 30 -14.16 16.21 1.37
N VAL A 31 -13.27 16.57 2.27
CA VAL A 31 -11.88 16.07 2.31
C VAL A 31 -11.77 14.78 3.12
N PHE A 32 -12.33 14.72 4.31
CA PHE A 32 -12.10 13.61 5.24
C PHE A 32 -12.94 12.36 4.91
N THR A 33 -14.12 12.53 4.32
CA THR A 33 -14.95 11.36 3.95
C THR A 33 -14.29 10.45 2.91
N PRO A 34 -13.75 10.97 1.79
CA PRO A 34 -12.96 10.15 0.86
C PRO A 34 -11.70 9.58 1.50
N MET A 35 -10.98 10.38 2.29
CA MET A 35 -9.76 9.92 2.97
C MET A 35 -10.01 8.73 3.88
N THR A 36 -11.08 8.73 4.66
CA THR A 36 -11.45 7.63 5.54
C THR A 36 -11.66 6.33 4.74
N ARG A 37 -12.32 6.42 3.58
CA ARG A 37 -12.55 5.27 2.69
C ARG A 37 -11.26 4.72 2.11
N PHE A 38 -10.39 5.57 1.59
CA PHE A 38 -9.06 5.17 1.08
C PHE A 38 -8.21 4.56 2.17
N PHE A 39 -8.40 5.01 3.40
CA PHE A 39 -7.70 4.48 4.55
C PHE A 39 -8.12 3.05 4.88
N ILE A 40 -9.42 2.77 4.91
CA ILE A 40 -9.96 1.42 5.11
C ILE A 40 -9.49 0.49 3.98
N ALA A 41 -9.57 0.94 2.73
CA ALA A 41 -9.07 0.20 1.58
C ALA A 41 -7.58 -0.14 1.71
N SER A 42 -6.77 0.83 2.13
CA SER A 42 -5.32 0.66 2.35
C SER A 42 -5.02 -0.35 3.46
N MET A 43 -5.75 -0.31 4.57
CA MET A 43 -5.57 -1.27 5.66
C MET A 43 -5.86 -2.71 5.21
N ILE A 44 -6.95 -2.92 4.48
CA ILE A 44 -7.32 -4.24 3.95
C ILE A 44 -6.27 -4.73 2.95
N ALA A 45 -5.89 -3.88 2.01
CA ALA A 45 -4.87 -4.19 1.01
C ALA A 45 -3.54 -4.54 1.66
N TYR A 46 -3.11 -3.76 2.65
CA TYR A 46 -1.87 -4.00 3.40
C TYR A 46 -1.88 -5.36 4.10
N LEU A 47 -2.94 -5.71 4.81
CA LEU A 47 -3.02 -7.01 5.51
C LEU A 47 -2.94 -8.18 4.53
N ILE A 48 -3.68 -8.11 3.42
CA ILE A 48 -3.68 -9.16 2.39
C ILE A 48 -2.30 -9.27 1.75
N SER A 49 -1.69 -8.14 1.37
CA SER A 49 -0.40 -8.14 0.68
C SER A 49 0.74 -8.60 1.59
N GLN A 50 0.72 -8.25 2.88
CA GLN A 50 1.71 -8.72 3.86
C GLN A 50 1.66 -10.24 4.06
N TYR A 51 0.45 -10.78 4.20
CA TYR A 51 0.28 -12.23 4.29
C TYR A 51 0.80 -12.92 3.02
N PHE A 52 0.47 -12.36 1.86
CA PHE A 52 0.91 -12.90 0.57
C PHE A 52 2.44 -12.81 0.40
N ASP A 53 3.05 -11.69 0.81
CA ASP A 53 4.50 -11.48 0.75
C ASP A 53 5.27 -12.54 1.55
N VAL A 54 4.89 -12.75 2.80
CA VAL A 54 5.52 -13.76 3.67
C VAL A 54 5.35 -15.17 3.11
N TRP A 55 4.18 -15.49 2.61
CA TRP A 55 3.90 -16.79 1.99
C TRP A 55 4.74 -16.99 0.72
N PHE A 56 4.75 -16.00 -0.16
CA PHE A 56 5.47 -16.08 -1.44
C PHE A 56 6.98 -16.06 -1.24
N PHE A 57 7.49 -15.27 -0.33
CA PHE A 57 8.91 -15.28 0.05
C PHE A 57 9.35 -16.66 0.57
N SER A 58 8.55 -17.28 1.41
CA SER A 58 8.81 -18.63 1.93
C SER A 58 8.77 -19.69 0.84
N TYR A 59 7.86 -19.55 -0.13
CA TYR A 59 7.78 -20.40 -1.30
C TYR A 59 9.02 -20.27 -2.19
N LEU A 60 9.44 -19.04 -2.48
CA LEU A 60 10.67 -18.79 -3.24
C LEU A 60 11.93 -19.31 -2.52
N LYS A 61 11.96 -19.22 -1.19
CA LYS A 61 13.07 -19.76 -0.39
C LYS A 61 13.25 -21.27 -0.61
N LYS A 62 12.16 -22.02 -0.70
CA LYS A 62 12.20 -23.47 -0.96
C LYS A 62 12.72 -23.80 -2.36
N ILE A 63 12.39 -23.00 -3.36
CA ILE A 63 12.77 -23.25 -4.76
C ILE A 63 14.22 -22.84 -5.03
N THR A 64 14.66 -21.70 -4.49
CA THR A 64 15.99 -21.12 -4.82
C THR A 64 17.14 -21.65 -3.97
N SER A 65 16.90 -22.63 -3.08
CA SER A 65 17.94 -23.28 -2.23
C SER A 65 18.90 -22.27 -1.58
N GLU A 66 18.38 -21.11 -1.14
CA GLU A 66 19.08 -20.00 -0.45
C GLU A 66 20.15 -19.24 -1.25
N LYS A 67 20.40 -19.57 -2.52
CA LYS A 67 21.52 -19.01 -3.30
C LYS A 67 21.29 -17.59 -3.82
N TYR A 68 20.05 -17.16 -4.07
CA TYR A 68 19.76 -15.87 -4.74
C TYR A 68 18.85 -14.97 -3.88
N LEU A 69 19.42 -14.39 -2.84
CA LEU A 69 18.68 -13.52 -1.90
C LEU A 69 18.03 -12.33 -2.60
N TRP A 70 18.74 -11.66 -3.50
CA TRP A 70 18.25 -10.49 -4.23
C TRP A 70 17.04 -10.82 -5.12
N LEU A 71 17.10 -11.95 -5.82
CA LEU A 71 16.01 -12.40 -6.68
C LEU A 71 14.75 -12.68 -5.85
N ARG A 72 14.92 -13.35 -4.73
CA ARG A 72 13.84 -13.67 -3.81
C ARG A 72 13.20 -12.43 -3.22
N ASN A 73 14.00 -11.47 -2.79
CA ASN A 73 13.51 -10.21 -2.24
C ASN A 73 12.78 -9.38 -3.30
N ASN A 74 13.40 -9.14 -4.45
CA ASN A 74 12.79 -8.33 -5.51
C ASN A 74 11.54 -8.99 -6.10
N LEU A 75 11.57 -10.30 -6.35
CA LEU A 75 10.43 -11.00 -6.92
C LEU A 75 9.25 -11.05 -5.94
N SER A 76 9.51 -11.27 -4.64
CA SER A 76 8.48 -11.20 -3.62
C SER A 76 7.86 -9.81 -3.55
N THR A 77 8.67 -8.76 -3.50
CA THR A 77 8.21 -7.37 -3.46
C THR A 77 7.41 -6.99 -4.71
N ILE A 78 7.83 -7.41 -5.90
CA ILE A 78 7.13 -7.13 -7.15
C ILE A 78 5.74 -7.78 -7.13
N VAL A 79 5.64 -9.05 -6.74
CA VAL A 79 4.37 -9.77 -6.75
C VAL A 79 3.44 -9.30 -5.62
N SER A 80 3.96 -9.10 -4.40
CA SER A 80 3.16 -8.56 -3.30
C SER A 80 2.67 -7.14 -3.56
N SER A 81 3.47 -6.31 -4.23
CA SER A 81 3.05 -4.97 -4.66
C SER A 81 1.93 -4.99 -5.69
N LEU A 82 1.92 -5.99 -6.58
CA LEU A 82 0.82 -6.17 -7.52
C LEU A 82 -0.47 -6.52 -6.79
N VAL A 83 -0.40 -7.44 -5.83
CA VAL A 83 -1.55 -7.83 -5.00
C VAL A 83 -2.06 -6.63 -4.21
N ASP A 84 -1.18 -5.91 -3.50
CA ASP A 84 -1.52 -4.71 -2.74
C ASP A 84 -2.24 -3.67 -3.62
N ASN A 85 -1.64 -3.33 -4.76
CA ASN A 85 -2.17 -2.33 -5.68
C ASN A 85 -3.53 -2.74 -6.28
N THR A 86 -3.68 -4.01 -6.61
CA THR A 86 -4.94 -4.55 -7.15
C THR A 86 -6.04 -4.53 -6.11
N VAL A 87 -5.78 -5.04 -4.91
CA VAL A 87 -6.73 -5.06 -3.81
C VAL A 87 -7.12 -3.64 -3.41
N PHE A 88 -6.14 -2.77 -3.21
CA PHE A 88 -6.40 -1.36 -2.90
C PHE A 88 -7.28 -0.69 -3.95
N SER A 89 -6.94 -0.84 -5.23
CA SER A 89 -7.68 -0.19 -6.32
C SER A 89 -9.13 -0.68 -6.41
N ILE A 90 -9.36 -1.98 -6.22
CA ILE A 90 -10.72 -2.54 -6.21
C ILE A 90 -11.53 -1.98 -5.03
N PHE A 91 -10.97 -2.00 -3.82
CA PHE A 91 -11.67 -1.50 -2.64
C PHE A 91 -11.89 0.01 -2.70
N ALA A 92 -10.87 0.78 -3.06
CA ALA A 92 -10.93 2.24 -3.06
C ALA A 92 -11.85 2.82 -4.15
N TRP A 93 -11.76 2.29 -5.37
CA TRP A 93 -12.41 2.88 -6.54
C TRP A 93 -13.71 2.20 -6.97
N ILE A 94 -13.93 0.95 -6.59
CA ILE A 94 -15.11 0.18 -6.98
C ILE A 94 -16.06 -0.01 -5.80
N LEU A 95 -15.55 -0.51 -4.66
CA LEU A 95 -16.41 -0.89 -3.53
C LEU A 95 -16.77 0.28 -2.62
N LEU A 96 -15.81 1.14 -2.29
CA LEU A 96 -15.99 2.22 -1.32
C LEU A 96 -16.30 3.57 -1.96
N ASN A 97 -16.15 3.70 -3.28
CA ASN A 97 -16.48 4.94 -3.97
C ASN A 97 -17.99 5.01 -4.25
N PRO A 98 -18.67 6.13 -3.95
CA PRO A 98 -20.09 6.36 -4.27
C PRO A 98 -20.35 6.33 -5.78
N GLU A 99 -19.37 6.78 -6.56
CA GLU A 99 -19.39 6.75 -8.02
C GLU A 99 -18.30 5.80 -8.50
N PRO A 100 -18.62 4.52 -8.76
CA PRO A 100 -17.64 3.54 -9.17
C PRO A 100 -16.95 3.95 -10.48
N VAL A 101 -15.63 3.95 -10.48
CA VAL A 101 -14.83 4.22 -11.68
C VAL A 101 -14.89 3.01 -12.61
N SER A 102 -14.90 3.26 -13.92
CA SER A 102 -14.87 2.18 -14.91
C SER A 102 -13.69 1.24 -14.67
N MET A 103 -13.93 -0.07 -14.72
CA MET A 103 -12.91 -1.11 -14.55
C MET A 103 -11.71 -0.91 -15.47
N TYR A 104 -11.92 -0.45 -16.69
CA TYR A 104 -10.85 -0.16 -17.64
C TYR A 104 -9.88 0.92 -17.11
N ASN A 105 -10.42 2.01 -16.57
CA ASN A 105 -9.60 3.09 -15.99
C ASN A 105 -8.87 2.64 -14.71
N VAL A 106 -9.53 1.81 -13.89
CA VAL A 106 -8.90 1.24 -12.69
C VAL A 106 -7.70 0.38 -13.07
N ILE A 107 -7.83 -0.48 -14.06
CA ILE A 107 -6.75 -1.37 -14.50
C ILE A 107 -5.62 -0.58 -15.16
N MET A 108 -5.94 0.30 -16.12
CA MET A 108 -4.91 0.96 -16.94
C MET A 108 -4.19 2.08 -16.21
N ILE A 109 -4.90 2.90 -15.44
CA ILE A 109 -4.32 4.09 -14.81
C ILE A 109 -3.83 3.75 -13.40
N TYR A 110 -4.70 3.17 -12.56
CA TYR A 110 -4.39 2.99 -11.14
C TYR A 110 -3.55 1.73 -10.89
N ILE A 111 -3.87 0.59 -11.52
CA ILE A 111 -3.08 -0.63 -11.28
C ILE A 111 -1.78 -0.57 -12.08
N PHE A 112 -1.85 -0.41 -13.39
CA PHE A 112 -0.68 -0.50 -14.26
C PHE A 112 0.28 0.68 -14.07
N GLY A 113 -0.23 1.92 -13.99
CA GLY A 113 0.60 3.12 -13.82
C GLY A 113 1.38 3.12 -12.50
N THR A 114 0.70 2.88 -11.39
CA THR A 114 1.36 2.84 -10.07
C THR A 114 2.25 1.62 -9.90
N TYR A 115 1.93 0.49 -10.52
CA TYR A 115 2.72 -0.72 -10.46
C TYR A 115 4.07 -0.57 -11.17
N LEU A 116 4.10 0.05 -12.36
CA LEU A 116 5.35 0.37 -13.05
C LEU A 116 6.30 1.20 -12.19
N LEU A 117 5.77 2.22 -11.53
CA LEU A 117 6.55 3.07 -10.63
C LEU A 117 7.11 2.29 -9.44
N ARG A 118 6.31 1.40 -8.85
CA ARG A 118 6.76 0.53 -7.74
C ARG A 118 7.87 -0.44 -8.17
N ILE A 119 7.78 -1.03 -9.36
CA ILE A 119 8.85 -1.88 -9.92
C ILE A 119 10.14 -1.06 -10.06
N LEU A 120 10.05 0.14 -10.60
CA LEU A 120 11.21 1.01 -10.80
C LEU A 120 11.89 1.35 -9.46
N ILE A 121 11.12 1.67 -8.43
CA ILE A 121 11.63 1.91 -7.07
C ILE A 121 12.28 0.64 -6.51
N ALA A 122 11.65 -0.53 -6.62
CA ALA A 122 12.20 -1.79 -6.12
C ALA A 122 13.54 -2.15 -6.79
N LEU A 123 13.70 -1.86 -8.07
CA LEU A 123 14.97 -2.02 -8.78
C LEU A 123 16.04 -1.03 -8.30
N LEU A 124 15.66 0.21 -8.00
CA LEU A 124 16.56 1.22 -7.47
C LEU A 124 17.00 0.90 -6.04
N ASP A 125 16.19 0.22 -5.24
CA ASP A 125 16.53 -0.21 -3.88
C ASP A 125 17.55 -1.36 -3.86
N THR A 126 17.66 -2.13 -4.93
CA THR A 126 18.58 -3.26 -5.03
C THR A 126 20.03 -2.91 -4.69
N PRO A 127 20.67 -1.86 -5.26
CA PRO A 127 22.05 -1.50 -4.91
C PRO A 127 22.22 -1.13 -3.43
N PHE A 128 21.21 -0.52 -2.82
CA PHE A 128 21.27 -0.16 -1.38
C PHE A 128 21.28 -1.40 -0.49
N ILE A 129 20.57 -2.47 -0.85
CA ILE A 129 20.60 -3.75 -0.14
C ILE A 129 22.03 -4.36 -0.17
N TYR A 130 22.72 -4.28 -1.32
CA TYR A 130 24.09 -4.77 -1.43
C TYR A 130 25.08 -3.93 -0.63
N ILE A 131 24.92 -2.61 -0.61
CA ILE A 131 25.72 -1.71 0.19
C ILE A 131 25.53 -2.03 1.68
N ALA A 132 24.30 -2.18 2.15
CA ALA A 132 24.00 -2.54 3.53
C ALA A 132 24.64 -3.89 3.91
N LYS A 133 24.58 -4.90 3.04
CA LYS A 133 25.22 -6.20 3.25
C LYS A 133 26.75 -6.09 3.35
N PHE A 134 27.36 -5.20 2.59
CA PHE A 134 28.81 -4.96 2.65
C PHE A 134 29.22 -4.39 4.01
N PHE A 135 28.47 -3.44 4.55
CA PHE A 135 28.74 -2.86 5.88
C PHE A 135 28.53 -3.89 7.01
N ILE A 136 27.49 -4.69 6.97
CA ILE A 136 27.20 -5.71 8.00
C ILE A 136 28.34 -6.74 8.06
N LYS A 137 28.81 -7.23 6.89
CA LYS A 137 29.90 -8.20 6.83
C LYS A 137 31.23 -7.66 7.38
N LYS A 138 31.40 -6.33 7.44
CA LYS A 138 32.61 -5.68 8.00
C LYS A 138 32.55 -5.54 9.53
N THR A 139 31.37 -5.69 10.13
CA THR A 139 31.18 -5.54 11.59
C THR A 139 31.32 -6.87 12.33
N ASP A 140 31.27 -8.01 11.62
CA ASP A 140 31.43 -9.36 12.17
C ASP A 140 32.92 -9.86 12.15
N VAL A 141 33.89 -8.96 11.97
CA VAL A 141 35.35 -9.15 12.10
C VAL A 141 35.86 -8.27 13.22
#